data_e8e43411768321b7a82b1d84bd1eedc8
#
_entry.id   e8e43411768321b7a82b1d84bd1eedc8
#
_cell.length_a   1.000
_cell.length_b   1.000
_cell.length_c   1.000
_cell.angle_alpha   90.00
_cell.angle_beta   90.00
_cell.angle_gamma   90.00
#
_symmetry.space_group_name_H-M   'P 1'
#
loop_
_entity.id
_entity.type
_entity.pdbx_description
1 polymer ?
#
loop_
_entity_poly.entity_id
_entity_poly.type
_entity_poly.pdbx_seq_one_letter_code
_entity_poly.pdbx_strand_id
1 'polypeptide(L)'
;SQVWMSHSDTVDHLAEGCRVIARNAEGVPVSLQWGETTFGIQFHPEVTHSHEGRTILRNFLSCAANLKKFDIGDFKRELIREIRERVGDKQVVCGVSGGVDSTVLAVLLHEAGVNMRAIFVDNGLLRKNEAEEVRANFARMNVEIETVDASERFLAALDGESDPEKKRRIIGGLFIDVFWDAVGDAEMLAQGTLYPDVIESASNA
;
A
#
# COMPACT_ATOMS: atom_id res chain seq x y z
N SER A 1 -30.90 5.67 4.87
CA SER A 1 -29.65 6.11 4.20
C SER A 1 -29.24 5.06 3.18
N GLN A 2 -28.75 5.50 2.02
CA GLN A 2 -28.22 4.60 1.01
C GLN A 2 -26.79 4.22 1.40
N VAL A 3 -26.49 2.91 1.36
CA VAL A 3 -25.18 2.34 1.65
C VAL A 3 -24.80 1.32 0.58
N TRP A 4 -23.51 1.14 0.37
CA TRP A 4 -23.00 0.13 -0.55
C TRP A 4 -22.76 -1.19 0.20
N MET A 5 -23.30 -2.28 -0.33
CA MET A 5 -23.12 -3.63 0.18
C MET A 5 -22.67 -4.56 -0.95
N SER A 6 -21.69 -5.42 -0.65
CA SER A 6 -21.22 -6.47 -1.56
C SER A 6 -20.89 -7.72 -0.74
N HIS A 7 -21.88 -8.59 -0.57
CA HIS A 7 -21.77 -9.82 0.21
C HIS A 7 -22.76 -10.88 -0.28
N SER A 8 -22.44 -12.15 -0.11
CA SER A 8 -23.32 -13.30 -0.38
C SER A 8 -23.95 -13.85 0.89
N ASP A 9 -23.34 -13.61 2.06
CA ASP A 9 -23.81 -14.13 3.33
C ASP A 9 -24.65 -13.11 4.09
N THR A 10 -25.59 -13.58 4.91
CA THR A 10 -26.44 -12.77 5.76
C THR A 10 -26.42 -13.29 7.20
N VAL A 11 -26.66 -12.40 8.16
CA VAL A 11 -26.79 -12.78 9.56
C VAL A 11 -28.18 -13.40 9.76
N ASP A 12 -28.20 -14.70 10.01
CA ASP A 12 -29.42 -15.48 10.23
C ASP A 12 -29.76 -15.58 11.73
N HIS A 13 -28.74 -15.82 12.56
CA HIS A 13 -28.89 -15.94 14.00
C HIS A 13 -28.05 -14.92 14.75
N LEU A 14 -28.65 -14.31 15.78
CA LEU A 14 -27.95 -13.35 16.63
C LEU A 14 -27.38 -14.06 17.86
N ALA A 15 -26.13 -13.76 18.19
CA ALA A 15 -25.55 -14.19 19.45
C ALA A 15 -26.22 -13.51 20.65
N GLU A 16 -26.14 -14.15 21.81
CA GLU A 16 -26.65 -13.59 23.06
C GLU A 16 -26.00 -12.23 23.36
N GLY A 17 -26.77 -11.26 23.79
CA GLY A 17 -26.33 -9.89 24.05
C GLY A 17 -26.11 -9.03 22.80
N CYS A 18 -26.36 -9.57 21.60
CA CYS A 18 -26.31 -8.81 20.37
C CYS A 18 -27.66 -8.14 20.07
N ARG A 19 -27.65 -6.88 19.66
CA ARG A 19 -28.83 -6.18 19.17
C ARG A 19 -28.68 -5.71 17.74
N VAL A 20 -29.76 -5.76 16.97
CA VAL A 20 -29.81 -5.17 15.63
C VAL A 20 -30.02 -3.67 15.75
N ILE A 21 -29.16 -2.88 15.11
CA ILE A 21 -29.27 -1.42 15.06
C ILE A 21 -29.72 -0.88 13.70
N ALA A 22 -29.53 -1.68 12.62
CA ALA A 22 -30.08 -1.36 11.31
C ALA A 22 -30.45 -2.63 10.53
N ARG A 23 -31.47 -2.47 9.67
CA ARG A 23 -31.93 -3.50 8.72
C ARG A 23 -32.02 -2.91 7.31
N ASN A 24 -31.88 -3.75 6.30
CA ASN A 24 -32.16 -3.37 4.93
C ASN A 24 -33.66 -3.35 4.63
N ALA A 25 -34.04 -3.07 3.39
CA ALA A 25 -35.46 -2.98 2.97
C ALA A 25 -36.20 -4.34 3.07
N GLU A 26 -35.47 -5.45 2.97
CA GLU A 26 -36.01 -6.80 3.12
C GLU A 26 -36.08 -7.24 4.60
N GLY A 27 -35.73 -6.39 5.55
CA GLY A 27 -35.72 -6.71 6.96
C GLY A 27 -34.52 -7.48 7.49
N VAL A 28 -33.50 -7.70 6.65
CA VAL A 28 -32.28 -8.42 7.03
C VAL A 28 -31.39 -7.52 7.88
N PRO A 29 -30.82 -8.03 9.01
CA PRO A 29 -29.87 -7.28 9.81
C PRO A 29 -28.62 -6.89 9.01
N VAL A 30 -28.26 -5.61 8.99
CA VAL A 30 -27.06 -5.10 8.31
C VAL A 30 -26.14 -4.32 9.23
N SER A 31 -26.59 -4.07 10.47
CA SER A 31 -25.75 -3.51 11.51
C SER A 31 -26.17 -4.02 12.88
N LEU A 32 -25.17 -4.39 13.66
CA LEU A 32 -25.29 -5.06 14.94
C LEU A 32 -24.47 -4.33 16.01
N GLN A 33 -24.85 -4.49 17.28
CA GLN A 33 -24.08 -3.98 18.40
C GLN A 33 -24.00 -5.00 19.53
N TRP A 34 -22.81 -5.14 20.13
CA TRP A 34 -22.55 -5.82 21.38
C TRP A 34 -22.02 -4.83 22.43
N GLY A 35 -22.61 -4.81 23.59
CA GLY A 35 -22.22 -3.86 24.61
C GLY A 35 -22.32 -2.41 24.12
N GLU A 36 -21.42 -1.55 24.59
CA GLU A 36 -21.44 -0.11 24.28
C GLU A 36 -20.54 0.31 23.13
N THR A 37 -19.46 -0.45 22.86
CA THR A 37 -18.38 -0.01 21.97
C THR A 37 -18.09 -0.97 20.81
N THR A 38 -18.74 -2.14 20.75
CA THR A 38 -18.51 -3.12 19.69
C THR A 38 -19.64 -3.10 18.67
N PHE A 39 -19.29 -2.85 17.40
CA PHE A 39 -20.25 -2.76 16.31
C PHE A 39 -19.82 -3.65 15.15
N GLY A 40 -20.79 -4.34 14.53
CA GLY A 40 -20.64 -5.04 13.28
C GLY A 40 -21.50 -4.39 12.21
N ILE A 41 -20.95 -4.20 11.02
CA ILE A 41 -21.67 -3.69 9.85
C ILE A 41 -21.37 -4.59 8.65
N GLN A 42 -22.35 -4.75 7.76
CA GLN A 42 -22.25 -5.58 6.57
C GLN A 42 -22.11 -4.74 5.30
N PHE A 43 -22.12 -3.44 5.42
CA PHE A 43 -21.94 -2.49 4.34
C PHE A 43 -20.59 -1.76 4.47
N HIS A 44 -20.19 -1.10 3.41
CA HIS A 44 -18.93 -0.38 3.29
C HIS A 44 -19.13 1.12 3.54
N PRO A 45 -18.87 1.63 4.76
CA PRO A 45 -19.00 3.06 5.04
C PRO A 45 -17.91 3.91 4.43
N GLU A 46 -16.77 3.31 4.06
CA GLU A 46 -15.60 3.98 3.50
C GLU A 46 -15.75 4.38 2.04
N VAL A 47 -16.67 3.74 1.29
CA VAL A 47 -16.82 4.02 -0.14
C VAL A 47 -17.75 5.20 -0.41
N THR A 48 -17.51 5.88 -1.54
CA THR A 48 -18.27 7.08 -1.93
C THR A 48 -19.77 6.82 -2.19
N HIS A 49 -20.15 5.58 -2.48
CA HIS A 49 -21.52 5.15 -2.68
C HIS A 49 -22.33 5.03 -1.37
N SER A 50 -21.67 5.07 -0.23
CA SER A 50 -22.31 5.14 1.10
C SER A 50 -22.43 6.60 1.51
N HIS A 51 -23.59 7.22 1.27
CA HIS A 51 -23.79 8.67 1.40
C HIS A 51 -23.45 9.20 2.80
N GLU A 52 -23.83 8.48 3.86
CA GLU A 52 -23.59 8.85 5.26
C GLU A 52 -22.38 8.12 5.87
N GLY A 53 -21.54 7.49 5.03
CA GLY A 53 -20.42 6.67 5.50
C GLY A 53 -19.47 7.41 6.45
N ARG A 54 -19.12 8.65 6.12
CA ARG A 54 -18.29 9.50 7.00
C ARG A 54 -18.92 9.81 8.35
N THR A 55 -20.23 10.01 8.38
CA THR A 55 -20.99 10.26 9.61
C THR A 55 -21.02 9.01 10.48
N ILE A 56 -21.22 7.84 9.88
CA ILE A 56 -21.21 6.55 10.58
C ILE A 56 -19.83 6.31 11.23
N LEU A 57 -18.74 6.49 10.46
CA LEU A 57 -17.37 6.34 10.98
C LEU A 57 -17.08 7.35 12.10
N ARG A 58 -17.49 8.61 11.94
CA ARG A 58 -17.30 9.64 12.99
C ARG A 58 -18.05 9.28 14.28
N ASN A 59 -19.30 8.79 14.16
CA ASN A 59 -20.08 8.36 15.30
C ASN A 59 -19.45 7.19 16.03
N PHE A 60 -18.93 6.19 15.27
CA PHE A 60 -18.18 5.08 15.84
C PHE A 60 -16.95 5.57 16.62
N LEU A 61 -16.15 6.45 16.02
CA LEU A 61 -14.98 7.03 16.66
C LEU A 61 -15.34 7.81 17.95
N SER A 62 -16.51 8.44 17.98
CA SER A 62 -16.99 9.14 19.18
C SER A 62 -17.36 8.19 20.33
N CYS A 63 -17.68 6.92 20.03
CA CYS A 63 -17.94 5.89 21.06
C CYS A 63 -16.64 5.31 21.62
N ALA A 64 -15.53 5.42 20.92
CA ALA A 64 -14.23 4.95 21.38
C ALA A 64 -13.60 6.00 22.30
N ALA A 65 -13.74 5.83 23.61
CA ALA A 65 -13.16 6.72 24.61
C ALA A 65 -11.64 6.82 24.45
N ASN A 66 -11.10 8.03 24.46
CA ASN A 66 -9.67 8.35 24.47
C ASN A 66 -8.91 8.18 23.14
N LEU A 67 -9.56 8.29 22.00
CA LEU A 67 -8.82 8.44 20.75
C LEU A 67 -8.01 9.75 20.78
N LYS A 68 -6.69 9.64 20.73
CA LYS A 68 -5.83 10.78 20.48
C LYS A 68 -6.15 11.32 19.09
N LYS A 69 -6.27 12.65 18.96
CA LYS A 69 -6.41 13.26 17.64
C LYS A 69 -5.20 12.86 16.81
N PHE A 70 -5.46 12.15 15.71
CA PHE A 70 -4.41 11.81 14.76
C PHE A 70 -4.07 13.05 13.92
N ASP A 71 -2.83 13.51 14.01
CA ASP A 71 -2.29 14.55 13.15
C ASP A 71 -1.29 13.92 12.18
N ILE A 72 -1.58 14.03 10.89
CA ILE A 72 -0.74 13.41 9.85
C ILE A 72 0.65 14.05 9.80
N GLY A 73 0.77 15.32 10.16
CA GLY A 73 2.05 16.01 10.23
C GLY A 73 2.91 15.51 11.38
N ASP A 74 2.32 15.23 12.55
CA ASP A 74 2.99 14.62 13.69
C ASP A 74 3.43 13.20 13.36
N PHE A 75 2.57 12.42 12.71
CA PHE A 75 2.90 11.08 12.26
C PHE A 75 4.05 11.06 11.25
N LYS A 76 4.04 11.97 10.27
CA LYS A 76 5.14 12.11 9.30
C LYS A 76 6.46 12.47 10.01
N ARG A 77 6.44 13.41 10.96
CA ARG A 77 7.64 13.79 11.72
C ARG A 77 8.21 12.61 12.50
N GLU A 78 7.34 11.82 13.11
CA GLU A 78 7.73 10.63 13.86
C GLU A 78 8.38 9.60 12.93
N LEU A 79 7.77 9.28 11.77
CA LEU A 79 8.35 8.37 10.78
C LEU A 79 9.73 8.83 10.30
N ILE A 80 9.90 10.12 10.01
CA ILE A 80 11.20 10.67 9.60
C ILE A 80 12.24 10.48 10.70
N ARG A 81 11.86 10.68 11.96
CA ARG A 81 12.76 10.47 13.11
C ARG A 81 13.16 8.99 13.22
N GLU A 82 12.19 8.08 13.16
CA GLU A 82 12.45 6.63 13.21
C GLU A 82 13.36 6.17 12.06
N ILE A 83 13.14 6.68 10.84
CA ILE A 83 13.99 6.38 9.70
C ILE A 83 15.43 6.83 9.98
N ARG A 84 15.65 8.04 10.45
CA ARG A 84 17.01 8.55 10.79
C ARG A 84 17.69 7.68 11.83
N GLU A 85 16.99 7.34 12.91
CA GLU A 85 17.51 6.53 13.98
C GLU A 85 17.87 5.11 13.52
N ARG A 86 17.02 4.53 12.63
CA ARG A 86 17.20 3.18 12.12
C ARG A 86 18.29 3.06 11.07
N VAL A 87 18.37 4.01 10.16
CA VAL A 87 19.36 4.02 9.07
C VAL A 87 20.73 4.48 9.57
N GLY A 88 20.78 5.54 10.39
CA GLY A 88 22.04 6.14 10.83
C GLY A 88 22.90 6.57 9.64
N ASP A 89 24.17 6.20 9.66
CA ASP A 89 25.14 6.53 8.60
C ASP A 89 25.21 5.49 7.47
N LYS A 90 24.37 4.46 7.52
CA LYS A 90 24.37 3.37 6.53
C LYS A 90 23.83 3.83 5.18
N GLN A 91 24.32 3.20 4.11
CA GLN A 91 23.73 3.37 2.80
C GLN A 91 22.47 2.52 2.67
N VAL A 92 21.36 3.17 2.28
CA VAL A 92 20.09 2.50 2.00
C VAL A 92 19.75 2.59 0.51
N VAL A 93 19.38 1.46 -0.08
CA VAL A 93 18.84 1.40 -1.44
C VAL A 93 17.32 1.31 -1.37
N CYS A 94 16.63 2.05 -2.22
CA CYS A 94 15.18 2.03 -2.38
C CYS A 94 14.84 1.74 -3.84
N GLY A 95 14.14 0.63 -4.11
CA GLY A 95 13.57 0.37 -5.43
C GLY A 95 12.36 1.26 -5.68
N VAL A 96 12.35 1.97 -6.80
CA VAL A 96 11.24 2.83 -7.19
C VAL A 96 10.60 2.35 -8.49
N SER A 97 9.28 2.25 -8.52
CA SER A 97 8.50 1.79 -9.68
C SER A 97 7.64 2.89 -10.31
N GLY A 98 7.65 4.10 -9.73
CA GLY A 98 6.71 5.17 -10.10
C GLY A 98 5.31 5.00 -9.48
N GLY A 99 5.04 3.90 -8.78
CA GLY A 99 3.83 3.72 -7.99
C GLY A 99 3.85 4.58 -6.71
N VAL A 100 2.67 4.79 -6.12
CA VAL A 100 2.49 5.67 -4.94
C VAL A 100 3.36 5.21 -3.77
N ASP A 101 3.39 3.91 -3.47
CA ASP A 101 4.05 3.38 -2.28
C ASP A 101 5.56 3.57 -2.31
N SER A 102 6.20 3.19 -3.43
CA SER A 102 7.64 3.38 -3.63
C SER A 102 8.02 4.86 -3.68
N THR A 103 7.14 5.71 -4.23
CA THR A 103 7.36 7.16 -4.27
C THR A 103 7.30 7.77 -2.87
N VAL A 104 6.29 7.44 -2.07
CA VAL A 104 6.16 7.92 -0.68
C VAL A 104 7.36 7.48 0.16
N LEU A 105 7.78 6.22 0.02
CA LEU A 105 8.95 5.70 0.72
C LEU A 105 10.22 6.48 0.36
N ALA A 106 10.49 6.67 -0.92
CA ALA A 106 11.68 7.41 -1.37
C ALA A 106 11.67 8.88 -0.90
N VAL A 107 10.51 9.53 -0.91
CA VAL A 107 10.36 10.91 -0.39
C VAL A 107 10.61 10.95 1.13
N LEU A 108 10.11 9.99 1.89
CA LEU A 108 10.35 9.93 3.34
C LEU A 108 11.82 9.71 3.67
N LEU A 109 12.50 8.84 2.94
CA LEU A 109 13.94 8.61 3.08
C LEU A 109 14.74 9.88 2.73
N HIS A 110 14.37 10.56 1.65
CA HIS A 110 14.98 11.83 1.24
C HIS A 110 14.79 12.92 2.30
N GLU A 111 13.58 13.11 2.80
CA GLU A 111 13.29 14.09 3.87
C GLU A 111 13.95 13.71 5.21
N ALA A 112 14.18 12.43 5.44
CA ALA A 112 14.98 11.98 6.57
C ALA A 112 16.47 12.35 6.43
N GLY A 113 16.94 12.69 5.23
CA GLY A 113 18.32 13.08 4.97
C GLY A 113 19.31 11.93 5.13
N VAL A 114 18.87 10.69 4.92
CA VAL A 114 19.72 9.50 4.97
C VAL A 114 20.48 9.31 3.67
N ASN A 115 21.60 8.56 3.71
CA ASN A 115 22.37 8.22 2.51
C ASN A 115 21.59 7.21 1.65
N MET A 116 20.73 7.72 0.76
CA MET A 116 19.82 6.91 -0.06
C MET A 116 20.26 6.88 -1.53
N ARG A 117 20.19 5.69 -2.14
CA ARG A 117 20.15 5.50 -3.60
C ARG A 117 18.76 5.00 -3.99
N ALA A 118 18.05 5.75 -4.81
CA ALA A 118 16.76 5.33 -5.38
C ALA A 118 16.99 4.76 -6.77
N ILE A 119 16.67 3.48 -6.97
CA ILE A 119 16.94 2.73 -8.21
C ILE A 119 15.63 2.49 -8.95
N PHE A 120 15.55 2.94 -10.19
CA PHE A 120 14.49 2.67 -11.13
C PHE A 120 14.97 1.74 -12.24
N VAL A 121 14.34 0.59 -12.40
CA VAL A 121 14.68 -0.37 -13.46
C VAL A 121 13.74 -0.18 -14.64
N ASP A 122 14.29 0.22 -15.77
CA ASP A 122 13.58 0.20 -17.06
C ASP A 122 13.74 -1.18 -17.68
N ASN A 123 12.66 -1.94 -17.70
CA ASN A 123 12.60 -3.29 -18.24
C ASN A 123 12.14 -3.35 -19.70
N GLY A 124 11.95 -2.22 -20.37
CA GLY A 124 11.45 -2.15 -21.75
C GLY A 124 9.98 -2.54 -21.94
N LEU A 125 9.25 -2.85 -20.84
CA LEU A 125 7.85 -3.24 -20.87
C LEU A 125 6.93 -2.15 -20.30
N LEU A 126 7.50 -0.98 -20.06
CA LEU A 126 6.79 0.17 -19.52
C LEU A 126 5.80 0.75 -20.54
N ARG A 127 4.83 1.51 -20.07
CA ARG A 127 3.94 2.28 -20.94
C ARG A 127 4.74 3.36 -21.66
N LYS A 128 4.19 3.82 -22.78
CA LYS A 128 4.81 4.92 -23.53
C LYS A 128 5.07 6.13 -22.64
N ASN A 129 6.32 6.59 -22.61
CA ASN A 129 6.82 7.73 -21.84
C ASN A 129 6.80 7.53 -20.28
N GLU A 130 6.49 6.34 -19.78
CA GLU A 130 6.38 6.10 -18.33
C GLU A 130 7.72 6.33 -17.62
N ALA A 131 8.84 5.91 -18.20
CA ALA A 131 10.15 6.15 -17.63
C ALA A 131 10.48 7.66 -17.51
N GLU A 132 10.13 8.47 -18.53
CA GLU A 132 10.28 9.91 -18.50
C GLU A 132 9.39 10.56 -17.44
N GLU A 133 8.14 10.11 -17.33
CA GLU A 133 7.19 10.59 -16.33
C GLU A 133 7.67 10.30 -14.92
N VAL A 134 8.18 9.10 -14.66
CA VAL A 134 8.75 8.73 -13.36
C VAL A 134 9.92 9.65 -13.02
N ARG A 135 10.89 9.81 -13.93
CA ARG A 135 12.03 10.72 -13.72
C ARG A 135 11.58 12.15 -13.43
N ALA A 136 10.63 12.67 -14.21
CA ALA A 136 10.11 14.03 -14.03
C ALA A 136 9.37 14.21 -12.70
N ASN A 137 8.66 13.18 -12.24
CA ASN A 137 7.96 13.20 -10.96
C ASN A 137 8.94 13.25 -9.79
N PHE A 138 9.96 12.41 -9.79
CA PHE A 138 10.98 12.40 -8.75
C PHE A 138 11.80 13.69 -8.74
N ALA A 139 12.17 14.22 -9.91
CA ALA A 139 12.86 15.51 -10.03
C ALA A 139 12.05 16.67 -9.41
N ARG A 140 10.71 16.71 -9.60
CA ARG A 140 9.83 17.70 -8.95
C ARG A 140 9.83 17.61 -7.43
N MET A 141 10.12 16.44 -6.88
CA MET A 141 10.21 16.19 -5.44
C MET A 141 11.64 16.33 -4.90
N ASN A 142 12.60 16.78 -5.75
CA ASN A 142 14.03 16.88 -5.46
C ASN A 142 14.65 15.53 -5.03
N VAL A 143 14.11 14.41 -5.51
CA VAL A 143 14.66 13.08 -5.29
C VAL A 143 15.40 12.65 -6.55
N GLU A 144 16.70 12.42 -6.44
CA GLU A 144 17.49 11.85 -7.54
C GLU A 144 17.23 10.35 -7.63
N ILE A 145 17.03 9.85 -8.86
CA ILE A 145 16.87 8.43 -9.13
C ILE A 145 17.91 7.95 -10.12
N GLU A 146 18.50 6.81 -9.82
CA GLU A 146 19.38 6.06 -10.71
C GLU A 146 18.53 5.19 -11.64
N THR A 147 18.63 5.38 -12.95
CA THR A 147 17.88 4.57 -13.91
C THR A 147 18.79 3.47 -14.46
N VAL A 148 18.37 2.23 -14.30
CA VAL A 148 19.02 1.04 -14.86
C VAL A 148 18.23 0.60 -16.09
N ASP A 149 18.79 0.83 -17.27
CA ASP A 149 18.19 0.32 -18.52
C ASP A 149 18.57 -1.15 -18.71
N ALA A 150 17.58 -2.02 -18.53
CA ALA A 150 17.69 -3.45 -18.75
C ALA A 150 16.78 -3.94 -19.88
N SER A 151 16.26 -3.02 -20.70
CA SER A 151 15.23 -3.30 -21.72
C SER A 151 15.64 -4.42 -22.67
N GLU A 152 16.87 -4.40 -23.18
CA GLU A 152 17.38 -5.44 -24.07
C GLU A 152 17.41 -6.82 -23.39
N ARG A 153 17.83 -6.88 -22.12
CA ARG A 153 17.92 -8.12 -21.33
C ARG A 153 16.54 -8.74 -21.12
N PHE A 154 15.52 -7.92 -20.81
CA PHE A 154 14.14 -8.40 -20.64
C PHE A 154 13.51 -8.83 -21.95
N LEU A 155 13.66 -8.05 -23.03
CA LEU A 155 13.11 -8.38 -24.33
C LEU A 155 13.71 -9.67 -24.89
N ALA A 156 15.04 -9.85 -24.77
CA ALA A 156 15.70 -11.08 -25.19
C ALA A 156 15.25 -12.31 -24.40
N ALA A 157 15.03 -12.17 -23.08
CA ALA A 157 14.56 -13.27 -22.26
C ALA A 157 13.09 -13.66 -22.53
N LEU A 158 12.29 -12.75 -23.08
CA LEU A 158 10.90 -12.98 -23.44
C LEU A 158 10.69 -13.41 -24.88
N ASP A 159 11.74 -13.41 -25.69
CA ASP A 159 11.63 -13.75 -27.10
C ASP A 159 11.09 -15.17 -27.27
N GLY A 160 10.07 -15.31 -28.14
CA GLY A 160 9.41 -16.59 -28.40
C GLY A 160 8.49 -17.12 -27.29
N GLU A 161 8.46 -16.53 -26.11
CA GLU A 161 7.54 -16.99 -25.04
C GLU A 161 6.15 -16.39 -25.23
N SER A 162 5.12 -17.25 -25.28
CA SER A 162 3.71 -16.84 -25.42
C SER A 162 2.87 -17.04 -24.16
N ASP A 163 3.30 -17.91 -23.27
CA ASP A 163 2.58 -18.25 -22.05
C ASP A 163 2.64 -17.10 -21.02
N PRO A 164 1.52 -16.55 -20.56
CA PRO A 164 1.51 -15.42 -19.64
C PRO A 164 2.15 -15.72 -18.28
N GLU A 165 1.99 -16.94 -17.75
CA GLU A 165 2.55 -17.31 -16.46
C GLU A 165 4.08 -17.48 -16.53
N LYS A 166 4.57 -18.04 -17.63
CA LYS A 166 6.02 -18.11 -17.85
C LYS A 166 6.61 -16.72 -18.02
N LYS A 167 5.96 -15.82 -18.80
CA LYS A 167 6.38 -14.42 -18.90
C LYS A 167 6.49 -13.75 -17.54
N ARG A 168 5.48 -13.91 -16.68
CA ARG A 168 5.49 -13.36 -15.33
C ARG A 168 6.69 -13.85 -14.50
N ARG A 169 6.98 -15.16 -14.57
CA ARG A 169 8.14 -15.75 -13.85
C ARG A 169 9.46 -15.24 -14.37
N ILE A 170 9.61 -15.14 -15.71
CA ILE A 170 10.82 -14.60 -16.34
C ILE A 170 11.03 -13.14 -15.91
N ILE A 171 9.99 -12.31 -16.03
CA ILE A 171 10.06 -10.89 -15.65
C ILE A 171 10.41 -10.75 -14.16
N GLY A 172 9.73 -11.48 -13.28
CA GLY A 172 9.96 -11.40 -11.84
C GLY A 172 11.36 -11.82 -11.43
N GLY A 173 11.84 -12.96 -11.95
CA GLY A 173 13.20 -13.45 -11.67
C GLY A 173 14.26 -12.49 -12.17
N LEU A 174 14.14 -12.06 -13.44
CA LEU A 174 15.11 -11.17 -14.05
C LEU A 174 15.13 -9.77 -13.41
N PHE A 175 13.96 -9.29 -12.94
CA PHE A 175 13.90 -8.03 -12.22
C PHE A 175 14.70 -8.08 -10.92
N ILE A 176 14.59 -9.18 -10.19
CA ILE A 176 15.35 -9.38 -8.96
C ILE A 176 16.86 -9.38 -9.27
N ASP A 177 17.28 -10.11 -10.29
CA ASP A 177 18.70 -10.18 -10.68
C ASP A 177 19.25 -8.80 -11.06
N VAL A 178 18.55 -8.06 -11.94
CA VAL A 178 18.95 -6.72 -12.37
C VAL A 178 18.98 -5.74 -11.20
N PHE A 179 18.01 -5.83 -10.33
CA PHE A 179 17.96 -4.96 -9.16
C PHE A 179 19.12 -5.23 -8.20
N TRP A 180 19.41 -6.51 -7.89
CA TRP A 180 20.53 -6.88 -7.03
C TRP A 180 21.89 -6.54 -7.64
N ASP A 181 22.05 -6.66 -8.95
CA ASP A 181 23.25 -6.19 -9.65
C ASP A 181 23.49 -4.69 -9.44
N ALA A 182 22.40 -3.90 -9.39
CA ALA A 182 22.45 -2.46 -9.18
C ALA A 182 22.60 -2.05 -7.71
N VAL A 183 22.10 -2.86 -6.76
CA VAL A 183 22.22 -2.60 -5.31
C VAL A 183 23.68 -2.51 -4.87
N GLY A 184 24.52 -3.43 -5.37
CA GLY A 184 25.94 -3.48 -4.99
C GLY A 184 26.13 -3.75 -3.49
N ASP A 185 27.06 -2.99 -2.87
CA ASP A 185 27.46 -3.19 -1.46
C ASP A 185 26.57 -2.41 -0.45
N ALA A 186 25.37 -2.00 -0.83
CA ALA A 186 24.49 -1.26 0.07
C ALA A 186 24.10 -2.10 1.30
N GLU A 187 24.13 -1.45 2.48
CA GLU A 187 23.96 -2.14 3.76
C GLU A 187 22.49 -2.38 4.12
N MET A 188 21.57 -1.60 3.52
CA MET A 188 20.14 -1.66 3.80
C MET A 188 19.30 -1.56 2.53
N LEU A 189 18.23 -2.34 2.49
CA LEU A 189 17.18 -2.23 1.49
C LEU A 189 15.91 -1.65 2.14
N ALA A 190 15.38 -0.57 1.57
CA ALA A 190 14.08 -0.04 1.91
C ALA A 190 13.03 -0.53 0.92
N GLN A 191 11.96 -1.13 1.43
CA GLN A 191 10.85 -1.63 0.64
C GLN A 191 9.53 -1.12 1.23
N GLY A 192 8.68 -0.54 0.38
CA GLY A 192 7.32 -0.21 0.73
C GLY A 192 6.45 -1.47 0.69
N THR A 193 5.81 -1.79 1.81
CA THR A 193 4.89 -2.92 1.90
C THR A 193 3.57 -2.42 2.48
N LEU A 194 2.48 -2.69 1.78
CA LEU A 194 1.14 -2.36 2.28
C LEU A 194 0.73 -3.34 3.38
N TYR A 195 -0.01 -2.84 4.35
CA TYR A 195 -0.49 -3.70 5.46
C TYR A 195 -1.31 -4.92 5.00
N PRO A 196 -2.17 -4.84 3.97
CA PRO A 196 -2.83 -6.01 3.40
C PRO A 196 -1.85 -7.09 2.91
N ASP A 197 -0.75 -6.69 2.26
CA ASP A 197 0.27 -7.63 1.75
C ASP A 197 0.97 -8.38 2.90
N VAL A 198 1.16 -7.70 4.05
CA VAL A 198 1.71 -8.35 5.26
C VAL A 198 0.76 -9.43 5.78
N ILE A 199 -0.55 -9.15 5.79
CA ILE A 199 -1.58 -10.10 6.26
C ILE A 199 -1.64 -11.32 5.32
N GLU A 200 -1.64 -11.10 4.01
CA GLU A 200 -1.69 -12.16 3.01
C GLU A 200 -0.43 -13.05 3.06
N SER A 201 0.74 -12.45 3.26
CA SER A 201 2.00 -13.20 3.39
C SER A 201 2.03 -14.08 4.65
N ALA A 202 1.44 -13.63 5.75
CA ALA A 202 1.39 -14.39 7.00
C ALA A 202 0.44 -15.60 6.94
N SER A 203 -0.53 -15.62 6.02
CA SER A 203 -1.50 -16.71 5.86
C SER A 203 -0.97 -17.88 5.03
N ASN A 204 0.19 -17.74 4.38
CA ASN A 204 0.82 -18.74 3.53
C ASN A 204 2.10 -19.36 4.14
N ALA A 205 2.34 -19.17 5.45
CA ALA A 205 3.49 -19.72 6.17
C ALA A 205 3.10 -20.89 7.07
#